data_388910122b4c4e80648a0c750ed214e8
#
_entry.id   388910122b4c4e80648a0c750ed214e8
#
_cell.length_a   1.000
_cell.length_b   1.000
_cell.length_c   1.000
_cell.angle_alpha   90.00
_cell.angle_beta   90.00
_cell.angle_gamma   90.00
#
_symmetry.space_group_name_H-M   'P 1'
#
loop_
_entity.id
_entity.type
_entity.pdbx_description
1 polymer ?
#
loop_
_entity_poly.entity_id
_entity_poly.type
_entity_poly.pdbx_seq_one_letter_code
_entity_poly.pdbx_strand_id
1 'polypeptide(L)'
;MTTGDERTLPPEALDEWARAAATRLGLEPDDIDIPLILDLARDVAHGVARPAAPLTAFLAGLAAGRAGGSREAVENAVSDVTDLAKSWSA
;
A
#
# COMPACT_ATOMS: atom_id res chain seq x y z
N MET A 1 6.20 4.00 -28.79
CA MET A 1 6.08 3.76 -27.36
C MET A 1 4.65 3.35 -27.02
N THR A 2 4.53 2.34 -26.31
CA THR A 2 3.23 1.81 -25.96
C THR A 2 3.07 1.74 -24.47
N THR A 3 1.83 1.92 -24.02
CA THR A 3 1.55 1.82 -22.60
C THR A 3 1.73 0.42 -22.08
N GLY A 4 1.75 -0.58 -22.96
CA GLY A 4 1.98 -1.95 -22.53
C GLY A 4 3.31 -2.13 -21.85
N ASP A 5 4.29 -1.32 -22.24
CA ASP A 5 5.61 -1.43 -21.65
C ASP A 5 5.62 -1.11 -20.17
N GLU A 6 4.71 -0.24 -19.74
CA GLU A 6 4.66 0.15 -18.33
C GLU A 6 4.33 -1.01 -17.42
N ARG A 7 3.61 -2.00 -17.95
CA ARG A 7 3.20 -3.13 -17.12
C ARG A 7 4.30 -4.15 -16.94
N THR A 8 5.36 -4.03 -17.72
CA THR A 8 6.47 -4.97 -17.65
C THR A 8 7.72 -4.34 -17.07
N LEU A 9 7.56 -3.20 -16.40
CA LEU A 9 8.68 -2.56 -15.75
C LEU A 9 9.25 -3.48 -14.67
N PRO A 10 10.59 -3.46 -14.51
CA PRO A 10 11.19 -4.29 -13.47
C PRO A 10 10.80 -3.80 -12.08
N PRO A 11 10.94 -4.68 -11.09
CA PRO A 11 10.60 -4.27 -9.70
C PRO A 11 11.35 -3.03 -9.24
N GLU A 12 12.56 -2.80 -9.77
CA GLU A 12 13.33 -1.63 -9.39
C GLU A 12 12.63 -0.32 -9.75
N ALA A 13 11.81 -0.35 -10.81
CA ALA A 13 11.09 0.86 -11.21
C ALA A 13 10.09 1.26 -10.14
N LEU A 14 9.46 0.31 -9.48
CA LEU A 14 8.54 0.62 -8.39
C LEU A 14 9.29 1.19 -7.20
N ASP A 15 10.45 0.62 -6.87
CA ASP A 15 11.26 1.15 -5.78
C ASP A 15 11.69 2.58 -6.06
N GLU A 16 12.10 2.86 -7.29
CA GLU A 16 12.50 4.21 -7.66
C GLU A 16 11.35 5.19 -7.55
N TRP A 17 10.17 4.78 -8.01
CA TRP A 17 9.00 5.63 -7.90
C TRP A 17 8.64 5.89 -6.45
N ALA A 18 8.63 4.84 -5.62
CA ALA A 18 8.27 4.98 -4.21
C ALA A 18 9.24 5.92 -3.50
N ARG A 19 10.53 5.82 -3.82
CA ARG A 19 11.53 6.69 -3.22
C ARG A 19 11.32 8.15 -3.63
N ALA A 20 11.03 8.37 -4.91
CA ALA A 20 10.78 9.72 -5.41
C ALA A 20 9.53 10.32 -4.77
N ALA A 21 8.47 9.53 -4.68
CA ALA A 21 7.22 9.99 -4.10
C ALA A 21 7.39 10.29 -2.61
N ALA A 22 8.10 9.42 -1.90
CA ALA A 22 8.36 9.64 -0.48
C ALA A 22 9.12 10.94 -0.26
N THR A 23 10.14 11.17 -1.06
CA THR A 23 10.92 12.39 -0.96
C THR A 23 10.07 13.62 -1.21
N ARG A 24 9.22 13.56 -2.24
CA ARG A 24 8.32 14.67 -2.56
C ARG A 24 7.40 14.98 -1.40
N LEU A 25 6.97 13.94 -0.69
CA LEU A 25 6.02 14.08 0.41
C LEU A 25 6.68 14.31 1.77
N GLY A 26 8.00 14.36 1.81
CA GLY A 26 8.69 14.56 3.07
C GLY A 26 8.75 13.34 3.95
N LEU A 27 8.63 12.17 3.37
CA LEU A 27 8.70 10.91 4.10
C LEU A 27 10.05 10.25 3.91
N GLU A 28 10.44 9.44 4.89
CA GLU A 28 11.66 8.66 4.78
C GLU A 28 11.40 7.44 3.93
N PRO A 29 12.10 7.28 2.80
CA PRO A 29 11.86 6.11 1.96
C PRO A 29 12.05 4.79 2.68
N ASP A 30 12.95 4.73 3.66
CA ASP A 30 13.20 3.49 4.39
C ASP A 30 12.04 3.09 5.31
N ASP A 31 11.12 4.00 5.56
CA ASP A 31 9.96 3.70 6.39
C ASP A 31 8.85 3.03 5.60
N ILE A 32 9.02 2.89 4.29
CA ILE A 32 7.97 2.34 3.43
C ILE A 32 8.23 0.86 3.17
N ASP A 33 7.29 0.04 3.62
CA ASP A 33 7.36 -1.41 3.42
C ASP A 33 6.50 -1.74 2.20
N ILE A 34 7.14 -1.71 1.03
CA ILE A 34 6.42 -1.92 -0.22
C ILE A 34 5.73 -3.29 -0.26
N PRO A 35 6.42 -4.40 0.07
CA PRO A 35 5.75 -5.69 0.05
C PRO A 35 4.51 -5.75 0.94
N LEU A 36 4.56 -5.11 2.10
CA LEU A 36 3.42 -5.09 3.02
C LEU A 36 2.21 -4.44 2.36
N ILE A 37 2.43 -3.31 1.69
CA ILE A 37 1.33 -2.57 1.07
C ILE A 37 0.80 -3.31 -0.15
N LEU A 38 1.68 -3.91 -0.94
CA LEU A 38 1.23 -4.66 -2.11
C LEU A 38 0.45 -5.91 -1.71
N ASP A 39 0.85 -6.55 -0.62
CA ASP A 39 0.10 -7.70 -0.10
C ASP A 39 -1.28 -7.28 0.38
N LEU A 40 -1.37 -6.14 1.07
CA LEU A 40 -2.65 -5.59 1.48
C LEU A 40 -3.54 -5.37 0.27
N ALA A 41 -3.00 -4.71 -0.75
CA ALA A 41 -3.77 -4.40 -1.95
C ALA A 41 -4.30 -5.68 -2.61
N ARG A 42 -3.46 -6.71 -2.68
CA ARG A 42 -3.87 -7.97 -3.27
C ARG A 42 -5.00 -8.62 -2.46
N ASP A 43 -4.84 -8.64 -1.14
CA ASP A 43 -5.82 -9.28 -0.27
C ASP A 43 -7.17 -8.57 -0.35
N VAL A 44 -7.14 -7.24 -0.40
CA VAL A 44 -8.38 -6.46 -0.49
C VAL A 44 -9.02 -6.62 -1.86
N ALA A 45 -8.21 -6.63 -2.92
CA ALA A 45 -8.75 -6.81 -4.26
C ALA A 45 -9.45 -8.15 -4.39
N HIS A 46 -8.91 -9.20 -3.78
CA HIS A 46 -9.51 -10.53 -3.85
C HIS A 46 -10.66 -10.72 -2.87
N GLY A 47 -10.53 -10.18 -1.67
CA GLY A 47 -11.54 -10.40 -0.64
C GLY A 47 -12.72 -9.45 -0.72
N VAL A 48 -12.54 -8.29 -1.30
CA VAL A 48 -13.59 -7.27 -1.35
C VAL A 48 -13.91 -6.90 -2.80
N ALA A 49 -13.01 -6.14 -3.44
CA ALA A 49 -13.18 -5.72 -4.83
C ALA A 49 -11.92 -5.00 -5.26
N ARG A 50 -11.62 -5.04 -6.56
CA ARG A 50 -10.44 -4.35 -7.08
C ARG A 50 -10.36 -2.89 -6.70
N PRO A 51 -11.42 -2.10 -6.89
CA PRO A 51 -11.30 -0.67 -6.56
C PRO A 51 -11.14 -0.41 -5.08
N ALA A 52 -11.45 -1.38 -4.22
CA ALA A 52 -11.24 -1.20 -2.79
C ALA A 52 -9.76 -1.23 -2.42
N ALA A 53 -8.90 -1.80 -3.27
CA ALA A 53 -7.48 -1.93 -2.94
C ALA A 53 -6.80 -0.57 -2.73
N PRO A 54 -6.84 0.36 -3.70
CA PRO A 54 -6.22 1.67 -3.47
C PRO A 54 -6.91 2.45 -2.36
N LEU A 55 -8.22 2.34 -2.26
CA LEU A 55 -8.95 3.02 -1.20
C LEU A 55 -8.50 2.54 0.18
N THR A 56 -8.40 1.23 0.36
CA THR A 56 -8.01 0.67 1.65
C THR A 56 -6.56 1.02 1.98
N ALA A 57 -5.67 1.00 0.98
CA ALA A 57 -4.29 1.40 1.22
C ALA A 57 -4.22 2.85 1.72
N PHE A 58 -5.02 3.74 1.13
CA PHE A 58 -5.07 5.12 1.59
C PHE A 58 -5.61 5.20 3.03
N LEU A 59 -6.67 4.46 3.32
CA LEU A 59 -7.27 4.49 4.66
C LEU A 59 -6.28 3.98 5.71
N ALA A 60 -5.56 2.91 5.40
CA ALA A 60 -4.57 2.39 6.33
C ALA A 60 -3.48 3.42 6.59
N GLY A 61 -3.02 4.09 5.53
CA GLY A 61 -2.00 5.12 5.67
C GLY A 61 -2.48 6.31 6.50
N LEU A 62 -3.73 6.71 6.26
CA LEU A 62 -4.31 7.81 7.02
C LEU A 62 -4.42 7.46 8.50
N ALA A 63 -4.90 6.24 8.80
CA ALA A 63 -5.02 5.80 10.19
C ALA A 63 -3.67 5.72 10.86
N ALA A 64 -2.67 5.16 10.16
CA ALA A 64 -1.33 5.05 10.72
C ALA A 64 -0.74 6.43 10.99
N GLY A 65 -0.95 7.37 10.07
CA GLY A 65 -0.45 8.72 10.25
C GLY A 65 -1.04 9.40 11.46
N ARG A 66 -2.33 9.21 11.68
CA ARG A 66 -3.00 9.78 12.84
C ARG A 66 -2.58 9.12 14.15
N ALA A 67 -2.05 7.90 14.07
CA ALA A 67 -1.57 7.18 15.24
C ALA A 67 -0.07 7.40 15.49
N GLY A 68 0.50 8.42 14.87
CA GLY A 68 1.90 8.77 15.09
C GLY A 68 2.82 8.42 13.94
N GLY A 69 2.37 7.61 12.99
CA GLY A 69 3.13 7.34 11.78
C GLY A 69 4.30 6.40 11.94
N SER A 70 4.42 5.70 13.07
CA SER A 70 5.52 4.76 13.27
C SER A 70 5.34 3.52 12.41
N ARG A 71 6.42 2.76 12.26
CA ARG A 71 6.32 1.49 11.56
C ARG A 71 5.28 0.58 12.19
N GLU A 72 5.24 0.56 13.52
CA GLU A 72 4.26 -0.25 14.24
C GLU A 72 2.84 0.22 13.94
N ALA A 73 2.61 1.53 13.89
CA ALA A 73 1.28 2.06 13.56
C ALA A 73 0.85 1.61 12.17
N VAL A 74 1.78 1.62 11.21
CA VAL A 74 1.50 1.16 9.86
C VAL A 74 1.14 -0.31 9.86
N GLU A 75 1.96 -1.13 10.53
CA GLU A 75 1.73 -2.57 10.58
C GLU A 75 0.38 -2.89 11.23
N ASN A 76 0.04 -2.19 12.29
CA ASN A 76 -1.23 -2.40 12.97
C ASN A 76 -2.41 -2.04 12.07
N ALA A 77 -2.34 -0.90 11.40
CA ALA A 77 -3.43 -0.47 10.52
C ALA A 77 -3.61 -1.45 9.36
N VAL A 78 -2.50 -1.89 8.76
CA VAL A 78 -2.55 -2.85 7.65
C VAL A 78 -3.12 -4.18 8.13
N SER A 79 -2.68 -4.65 9.29
CA SER A 79 -3.16 -5.91 9.84
C SER A 79 -4.68 -5.86 10.08
N ASP A 80 -5.16 -4.75 10.64
CA ASP A 80 -6.58 -4.62 10.94
C ASP A 80 -7.44 -4.72 9.68
N VAL A 81 -7.09 -3.98 8.64
CA VAL A 81 -7.91 -3.98 7.44
C VAL A 81 -7.70 -5.25 6.61
N THR A 82 -6.53 -5.88 6.70
CA THR A 82 -6.32 -7.16 6.05
C THR A 82 -7.23 -8.23 6.66
N ASP A 83 -7.31 -8.24 7.99
CA ASP A 83 -8.19 -9.19 8.66
C ASP A 83 -9.64 -8.98 8.28
N LEU A 84 -10.05 -7.71 8.22
CA LEU A 84 -11.41 -7.39 7.79
C LEU A 84 -11.67 -7.88 6.37
N ALA A 85 -10.73 -7.65 5.46
CA ALA A 85 -10.90 -8.07 4.07
C ALA A 85 -11.02 -9.58 3.95
N LYS A 86 -10.24 -10.32 4.74
CA LYS A 86 -10.25 -11.77 4.68
C LYS A 86 -11.54 -12.36 5.22
N SER A 87 -12.21 -11.65 6.12
CA SER A 87 -13.47 -12.10 6.68
C SER A 87 -14.69 -11.48 6.00
N TRP A 88 -14.47 -10.67 4.99
CA TRP A 88 -15.56 -9.97 4.31
C TRP A 88 -16.37 -10.94 3.47
N SER A 89 -17.66 -10.94 3.66
CA SER A 89 -18.53 -11.89 2.99
C SER A 89 -19.71 -11.23 2.31
N ALA A 90 -19.57 -10.01 1.95
CA ALA A 90 -20.63 -9.23 1.32
C ALA A 90 -21.06 -9.80 -0.02
#